data_9c0adeb5a555babcd3b8a290f6c2094e
#
_entry.id   9c0adeb5a555babcd3b8a290f6c2094e
#
_cell.length_a   1.000
_cell.length_b   1.000
_cell.length_c   1.000
_cell.angle_alpha   90.00
_cell.angle_beta   90.00
_cell.angle_gamma   90.00
#
_symmetry.space_group_name_H-M   'P 1'
#
loop_
_entity.id
_entity.type
_entity.pdbx_description
1 polymer ?
#
loop_
_entity_poly.entity_id
_entity_poly.type
_entity_poly.pdbx_seq_one_letter_code
_entity_poly.pdbx_strand_id
1 'polypeptide(L)'
;MKNWNRLTACALALIMSAGMTVTPVLAEEATPEAAAPAETVAVDAPTFYANSHDVKAVVMNIGAAQDSVNVTWYGSTPTGGMLKYGVQGGEMTTLQAAVAPTSSEGWYKNTVTLTGLQSNTTYEYAVSADKDEAHYGETKTYTTQTFGKDEPYTFLVFGDPQIGCSGSIDDDNGGWTNTLNHALAKAPTANFLFSMGDQINAYYKYDTSNLSQVEEEYDGFLNAPQLTQLPLATELGNHDCGYNTALYGQHFTLPNISEKYGQVSGDAYGDNAVDSESTGDGDYYFTYNNTLYMVLNTSCLSIAEHKAFLEETIQANPDVTWKVVS
;
A
#
# COMPACT_ATOMS: atom_id res chain seq x y z
N MET A 1 29.62 31.10 3.57
CA MET A 1 29.76 30.16 2.46
C MET A 1 30.33 28.88 3.06
N LYS A 2 29.49 27.90 3.38
CA LYS A 2 29.90 26.55 3.83
C LYS A 2 29.27 25.55 2.87
N ASN A 3 30.12 24.85 2.13
CA ASN A 3 29.75 23.79 1.23
C ASN A 3 29.22 22.61 2.07
N TRP A 4 27.97 22.22 1.85
CA TRP A 4 27.44 20.94 2.31
C TRP A 4 27.59 19.93 1.17
N ASN A 5 28.43 18.94 1.43
CA ASN A 5 28.56 17.77 0.58
C ASN A 5 27.27 16.94 0.67
N ARG A 6 26.68 16.65 -0.46
CA ARG A 6 25.57 15.73 -0.60
C ARG A 6 26.06 14.32 -0.24
N LEU A 7 25.57 13.77 0.84
CA LEU A 7 25.69 12.34 1.16
C LEU A 7 24.60 11.62 0.37
N THR A 8 25.02 10.78 -0.56
CA THR A 8 24.17 9.85 -1.27
C THR A 8 23.69 8.79 -0.26
N ALA A 9 22.39 8.75 0.02
CA ALA A 9 21.81 7.70 0.83
C ALA A 9 21.75 6.41 0.00
N CYS A 10 22.53 5.40 0.40
CA CYS A 10 22.37 4.04 -0.12
C CYS A 10 21.19 3.40 0.60
N ALA A 11 20.15 3.00 -0.13
CA ALA A 11 19.05 2.22 0.40
C ALA A 11 19.59 0.86 0.89
N LEU A 12 19.43 0.57 2.18
CA LEU A 12 19.75 -0.72 2.76
C LEU A 12 18.46 -1.54 2.85
N ALA A 13 18.32 -2.55 1.98
CA ALA A 13 17.25 -3.53 2.12
C ALA A 13 17.58 -4.45 3.31
N LEU A 14 16.80 -4.40 4.37
CA LEU A 14 16.94 -5.27 5.53
C LEU A 14 15.98 -6.45 5.39
N ILE A 15 16.52 -7.66 5.21
CA ILE A 15 15.74 -8.90 5.27
C ILE A 15 15.85 -9.42 6.71
N MET A 16 14.75 -9.37 7.46
CA MET A 16 14.69 -10.01 8.77
C MET A 16 13.99 -11.36 8.67
N SER A 17 14.74 -12.44 8.86
CA SER A 17 14.19 -13.76 9.16
C SER A 17 14.40 -14.05 10.65
N ALA A 18 13.33 -14.31 11.38
CA ALA A 18 13.42 -14.74 12.77
C ALA A 18 13.99 -16.17 12.81
N GLY A 19 15.28 -16.28 13.17
CA GLY A 19 15.87 -17.57 13.55
C GLY A 19 17.01 -18.12 12.70
N MET A 20 17.93 -17.30 12.18
CA MET A 20 19.17 -17.82 11.61
C MET A 20 20.41 -17.01 12.00
N THR A 21 21.45 -17.72 12.41
CA THR A 21 22.78 -17.18 12.65
C THR A 21 23.41 -16.72 11.32
N VAL A 22 23.76 -15.46 11.25
CA VAL A 22 24.42 -14.88 10.08
C VAL A 22 25.89 -15.29 10.07
N THR A 23 26.30 -16.10 9.10
CA THR A 23 27.72 -16.22 8.71
C THR A 23 27.99 -15.26 7.56
N PRO A 24 29.01 -14.41 7.61
CA PRO A 24 29.32 -13.52 6.50
C PRO A 24 29.88 -14.35 5.33
N VAL A 25 29.17 -14.34 4.21
CA VAL A 25 29.69 -14.81 2.93
C VAL A 25 30.39 -13.63 2.26
N LEU A 26 31.69 -13.72 2.09
CA LEU A 26 32.47 -12.81 1.26
C LEU A 26 31.98 -12.93 -0.18
N ALA A 27 31.50 -11.84 -0.76
CA ALA A 27 31.11 -11.81 -2.18
C ALA A 27 32.36 -11.90 -3.05
N GLU A 28 32.41 -12.92 -3.90
CA GLU A 28 33.35 -13.04 -5.00
C GLU A 28 32.93 -12.08 -6.12
N GLU A 29 33.83 -11.21 -6.57
CA GLU A 29 33.54 -10.25 -7.64
C GLU A 29 33.19 -11.01 -8.94
N ALA A 30 31.91 -11.03 -9.27
CA ALA A 30 31.46 -11.47 -10.59
C ALA A 30 31.58 -10.30 -11.59
N THR A 31 32.33 -10.53 -12.65
CA THR A 31 32.39 -9.65 -13.82
C THR A 31 30.99 -9.45 -14.39
N PRO A 32 30.57 -8.21 -14.73
CA PRO A 32 29.23 -7.97 -15.26
C PRO A 32 29.12 -8.57 -16.66
N GLU A 33 28.36 -9.64 -16.79
CA GLU A 33 27.83 -10.11 -18.06
C GLU A 33 26.80 -9.10 -18.54
N ALA A 34 26.94 -8.63 -19.77
CA ALA A 34 26.05 -7.63 -20.34
C ALA A 34 24.61 -8.17 -20.34
N ALA A 35 23.74 -7.53 -19.56
CA ALA A 35 22.32 -7.85 -19.52
C ALA A 35 21.73 -7.63 -20.92
N ALA A 36 21.02 -8.63 -21.43
CA ALA A 36 20.18 -8.47 -22.59
C ALA A 36 19.13 -7.39 -22.30
N PRO A 37 18.76 -6.55 -23.28
CA PRO A 37 17.74 -5.54 -23.07
C PRO A 37 16.45 -6.22 -22.61
N ALA A 38 15.91 -5.76 -21.47
CA ALA A 38 14.62 -6.21 -20.99
C ALA A 38 13.57 -5.87 -22.07
N GLU A 39 12.78 -6.87 -22.48
CA GLU A 39 11.59 -6.60 -23.27
C GLU A 39 10.68 -5.70 -22.43
N THR A 40 10.54 -4.45 -22.83
CA THR A 40 9.54 -3.53 -22.30
C THR A 40 8.17 -4.06 -22.68
N VAL A 41 7.47 -4.67 -21.73
CA VAL A 41 6.03 -4.86 -21.87
C VAL A 41 5.43 -3.46 -21.82
N ALA A 42 4.96 -2.97 -22.96
CA ALA A 42 4.21 -1.73 -23.01
C ALA A 42 2.94 -1.94 -22.18
N VAL A 43 2.91 -1.34 -20.99
CA VAL A 43 1.67 -1.20 -20.22
C VAL A 43 0.95 -0.03 -20.89
N ASP A 44 -0.21 -0.30 -21.48
CA ASP A 44 -1.06 0.76 -22.02
C ASP A 44 -1.33 1.78 -20.91
N ALA A 45 -1.04 3.04 -21.18
CA ALA A 45 -1.33 4.14 -20.27
C ALA A 45 -2.81 4.08 -19.87
N PRO A 46 -3.17 4.31 -18.59
CA PRO A 46 -4.55 4.28 -18.15
C PRO A 46 -5.36 5.33 -18.92
N THR A 47 -6.08 4.89 -19.91
CA THR A 47 -7.04 5.72 -20.63
C THR A 47 -8.27 5.87 -19.75
N PHE A 48 -8.47 7.07 -19.21
CA PHE A 48 -9.67 7.45 -18.47
C PHE A 48 -10.87 7.49 -19.42
N TYR A 49 -11.58 6.40 -19.53
CA TYR A 49 -12.88 6.36 -20.21
C TYR A 49 -13.98 6.18 -19.17
N ALA A 50 -14.75 7.22 -18.96
CA ALA A 50 -15.95 7.19 -18.14
C ALA A 50 -17.07 6.39 -18.83
N ASN A 51 -16.94 5.08 -18.85
CA ASN A 51 -18.10 4.21 -19.00
C ASN A 51 -18.66 3.96 -17.61
N SER A 52 -19.98 3.86 -17.48
CA SER A 52 -20.68 3.73 -16.21
C SER A 52 -20.35 2.47 -15.38
N HIS A 53 -19.43 1.63 -15.82
CA HIS A 53 -19.08 0.33 -15.24
C HIS A 53 -17.58 0.09 -15.13
N ASP A 54 -16.77 1.13 -15.32
CA ASP A 54 -15.32 0.99 -15.31
C ASP A 54 -14.78 0.78 -13.88
N VAL A 55 -13.76 -0.06 -13.81
CA VAL A 55 -12.99 -0.35 -12.59
C VAL A 55 -11.51 -0.10 -12.86
N LYS A 56 -10.84 0.59 -11.94
CA LYS A 56 -9.38 0.79 -11.96
C LYS A 56 -8.74 0.49 -10.61
N ALA A 57 -7.43 0.32 -10.60
CA ALA A 57 -6.56 0.24 -9.43
C ALA A 57 -7.11 -0.71 -8.33
N VAL A 58 -7.27 -1.99 -8.68
CA VAL A 58 -7.66 -3.02 -7.70
C VAL A 58 -6.45 -3.39 -6.85
N VAL A 59 -6.51 -3.10 -5.55
CA VAL A 59 -5.40 -3.29 -4.62
C VAL A 59 -5.86 -4.02 -3.38
N MET A 60 -5.02 -4.93 -2.88
CA MET A 60 -5.17 -5.49 -1.54
C MET A 60 -4.35 -4.68 -0.54
N ASN A 61 -5.00 -4.13 0.48
CA ASN A 61 -4.33 -3.56 1.64
C ASN A 61 -4.31 -4.58 2.78
N ILE A 62 -3.34 -4.42 3.68
CA ILE A 62 -3.26 -5.24 4.89
C ILE A 62 -4.56 -5.10 5.71
N GLY A 63 -5.02 -6.20 6.30
CA GLY A 63 -6.13 -6.18 7.23
C GLY A 63 -5.67 -6.04 8.68
N ALA A 64 -6.62 -6.05 9.62
CA ALA A 64 -6.32 -5.88 11.04
C ALA A 64 -5.53 -7.07 11.64
N ALA A 65 -5.64 -8.26 11.04
CA ALA A 65 -4.96 -9.48 11.46
C ALA A 65 -4.57 -10.33 10.23
N GLN A 66 -3.73 -11.33 10.43
CA GLN A 66 -3.19 -12.20 9.38
C GLN A 66 -4.24 -12.91 8.52
N ASP A 67 -5.45 -13.07 9.01
CA ASP A 67 -6.58 -13.72 8.33
C ASP A 67 -7.54 -12.71 7.69
N SER A 68 -7.11 -11.47 7.50
CA SER A 68 -7.91 -10.41 6.90
C SER A 68 -7.14 -9.58 5.89
N VAL A 69 -7.86 -9.07 4.88
CA VAL A 69 -7.35 -8.10 3.89
C VAL A 69 -8.46 -7.11 3.52
N ASN A 70 -8.07 -5.90 3.17
CA ASN A 70 -8.96 -4.90 2.61
C ASN A 70 -8.76 -4.87 1.09
N VAL A 71 -9.78 -5.18 0.31
CA VAL A 71 -9.77 -5.02 -1.14
C VAL A 71 -10.34 -3.66 -1.49
N THR A 72 -9.53 -2.83 -2.12
CA THR A 72 -9.88 -1.48 -2.55
C THR A 72 -9.83 -1.38 -4.06
N TRP A 73 -10.77 -0.69 -4.67
CA TRP A 73 -10.78 -0.38 -6.10
C TRP A 73 -11.59 0.90 -6.35
N TYR A 74 -11.39 1.48 -7.52
CA TYR A 74 -12.19 2.63 -7.94
C TYR A 74 -13.20 2.19 -8.99
N GLY A 75 -14.46 2.57 -8.77
CA GLY A 75 -15.57 2.36 -9.69
C GLY A 75 -16.14 3.67 -10.18
N SER A 76 -16.66 3.69 -11.40
CA SER A 76 -17.23 4.88 -12.02
C SER A 76 -18.66 5.20 -11.57
N THR A 77 -19.22 4.49 -10.58
CA THR A 77 -20.59 4.72 -10.09
C THR A 77 -20.64 5.12 -8.63
N PRO A 78 -21.51 6.09 -8.25
CA PRO A 78 -21.67 6.53 -6.85
C PRO A 78 -22.42 5.53 -5.98
N THR A 79 -23.04 4.50 -6.56
CA THR A 79 -23.82 3.51 -5.82
C THR A 79 -22.98 2.42 -5.17
N GLY A 80 -21.68 2.39 -5.50
CA GLY A 80 -20.74 1.38 -5.06
C GLY A 80 -20.91 0.04 -5.78
N GLY A 81 -19.78 -0.64 -5.89
CA GLY A 81 -19.70 -1.94 -6.54
C GLY A 81 -19.87 -3.11 -5.59
N MET A 82 -19.64 -4.28 -6.13
CA MET A 82 -19.68 -5.56 -5.44
C MET A 82 -18.33 -6.25 -5.56
N LEU A 83 -18.02 -7.05 -4.56
CA LEU A 83 -16.92 -8.01 -4.61
C LEU A 83 -17.49 -9.41 -4.43
N LYS A 84 -17.16 -10.33 -5.33
CA LYS A 84 -17.39 -11.76 -5.13
C LYS A 84 -16.08 -12.47 -4.87
N TYR A 85 -16.07 -13.40 -3.92
CA TYR A 85 -14.89 -14.17 -3.59
C TYR A 85 -15.26 -15.56 -3.06
N GLY A 86 -14.33 -16.47 -3.14
CA GLY A 86 -14.45 -17.84 -2.59
C GLY A 86 -13.13 -18.57 -2.68
N VAL A 87 -13.02 -19.71 -2.01
CA VAL A 87 -11.89 -20.61 -2.22
C VAL A 87 -11.91 -21.09 -3.67
N GLN A 88 -10.75 -21.12 -4.30
CA GLN A 88 -10.61 -21.47 -5.72
C GLN A 88 -11.35 -22.77 -6.07
N GLY A 89 -12.25 -22.65 -7.04
CA GLY A 89 -13.11 -23.76 -7.47
C GLY A 89 -14.28 -24.08 -6.53
N GLY A 90 -14.48 -23.30 -5.47
CA GLY A 90 -15.57 -23.41 -4.52
C GLY A 90 -16.74 -22.48 -4.80
N GLU A 91 -17.66 -22.38 -3.84
CA GLU A 91 -18.76 -21.42 -3.90
C GLU A 91 -18.26 -20.00 -3.70
N MET A 92 -18.85 -19.05 -4.42
CA MET A 92 -18.54 -17.62 -4.32
C MET A 92 -19.55 -16.93 -3.40
N THR A 93 -19.01 -16.10 -2.50
CA THR A 93 -19.79 -15.17 -1.68
C THR A 93 -19.69 -13.77 -2.28
N THR A 94 -20.80 -13.06 -2.33
CA THR A 94 -20.88 -11.69 -2.84
C THR A 94 -21.06 -10.71 -1.67
N LEU A 95 -20.24 -9.66 -1.65
CA LEU A 95 -20.28 -8.58 -0.65
C LEU A 95 -20.44 -7.23 -1.36
N GLN A 96 -21.25 -6.35 -0.76
CA GLN A 96 -21.37 -4.98 -1.23
C GLN A 96 -20.22 -4.15 -0.64
N ALA A 97 -19.61 -3.32 -1.49
CA ALA A 97 -18.56 -2.40 -1.06
C ALA A 97 -19.13 -1.23 -0.23
N ALA A 98 -18.35 -0.79 0.74
CA ALA A 98 -18.44 0.57 1.23
C ALA A 98 -17.94 1.51 0.14
N VAL A 99 -18.60 2.63 -0.09
CA VAL A 99 -18.26 3.57 -1.15
C VAL A 99 -18.02 4.96 -0.57
N ALA A 100 -16.98 5.63 -1.07
CA ALA A 100 -16.66 7.00 -0.75
C ALA A 100 -16.32 7.81 -2.01
N PRO A 101 -16.62 9.10 -2.06
CA PRO A 101 -16.15 9.96 -3.15
C PRO A 101 -14.63 10.08 -3.13
N THR A 102 -14.06 10.40 -4.28
CA THR A 102 -12.62 10.73 -4.42
C THR A 102 -12.48 12.13 -5.00
N SER A 103 -11.25 12.66 -4.99
CA SER A 103 -10.89 13.90 -5.66
C SER A 103 -10.89 13.77 -7.20
N SER A 104 -10.79 12.56 -7.73
CA SER A 104 -10.91 12.29 -9.16
C SER A 104 -12.38 12.29 -9.59
N GLU A 105 -12.79 13.29 -10.38
CA GLU A 105 -14.17 13.42 -10.84
C GLU A 105 -14.65 12.14 -11.55
N GLY A 106 -15.83 11.66 -11.16
CA GLY A 106 -16.44 10.45 -11.73
C GLY A 106 -15.91 9.12 -11.17
N TRP A 107 -14.98 9.16 -10.21
CA TRP A 107 -14.46 7.96 -9.57
C TRP A 107 -14.81 7.90 -8.08
N TYR A 108 -15.13 6.70 -7.62
CA TYR A 108 -15.54 6.42 -6.25
C TYR A 108 -14.70 5.27 -5.69
N LYS A 109 -14.11 5.47 -4.53
CA LYS A 109 -13.40 4.43 -3.79
C LYS A 109 -14.40 3.39 -3.28
N ASN A 110 -14.16 2.15 -3.61
CA ASN A 110 -14.89 1.00 -3.11
C ASN A 110 -13.98 0.17 -2.20
N THR A 111 -14.51 -0.31 -1.09
CA THR A 111 -13.74 -1.10 -0.14
C THR A 111 -14.57 -2.25 0.41
N VAL A 112 -13.95 -3.43 0.46
CA VAL A 112 -14.48 -4.62 1.14
C VAL A 112 -13.39 -5.21 2.01
N THR A 113 -13.69 -5.45 3.29
CA THR A 113 -12.81 -6.19 4.19
C THR A 113 -13.19 -7.68 4.14
N LEU A 114 -12.25 -8.52 3.76
CA LEU A 114 -12.36 -9.98 3.87
C LEU A 114 -11.75 -10.42 5.20
N THR A 115 -12.44 -11.27 5.93
CA THR A 115 -12.01 -11.78 7.25
C THR A 115 -12.18 -13.30 7.32
N GLY A 116 -11.45 -13.93 8.26
CA GLY A 116 -11.54 -15.38 8.45
C GLY A 116 -10.92 -16.17 7.29
N LEU A 117 -9.96 -15.56 6.59
CA LEU A 117 -9.22 -16.23 5.53
C LEU A 117 -8.41 -17.39 6.13
N GLN A 118 -8.36 -18.51 5.42
CA GLN A 118 -7.63 -19.69 5.86
C GLN A 118 -6.16 -19.58 5.42
N SER A 119 -5.25 -20.04 6.27
CA SER A 119 -3.83 -20.14 5.97
C SER A 119 -3.58 -21.05 4.77
N ASN A 120 -2.60 -20.69 3.94
CA ASN A 120 -2.16 -21.48 2.79
C ASN A 120 -3.30 -21.88 1.84
N THR A 121 -4.18 -20.92 1.53
CA THR A 121 -5.39 -21.16 0.74
C THR A 121 -5.46 -20.16 -0.42
N THR A 122 -5.76 -20.67 -1.60
CA THR A 122 -5.98 -19.83 -2.79
C THR A 122 -7.45 -19.44 -2.88
N TYR A 123 -7.70 -18.15 -3.00
CA TYR A 123 -9.01 -17.54 -3.25
C TYR A 123 -9.08 -16.99 -4.66
N GLU A 124 -10.25 -17.02 -5.23
CA GLU A 124 -10.61 -16.26 -6.43
C GLU A 124 -11.51 -15.12 -6.03
N TYR A 125 -11.33 -13.97 -6.67
CA TYR A 125 -12.19 -12.82 -6.45
C TYR A 125 -12.35 -11.98 -7.71
N ALA A 126 -13.46 -11.27 -7.83
CA ALA A 126 -13.70 -10.27 -8.85
C ALA A 126 -14.49 -9.11 -8.26
N VAL A 127 -14.28 -7.92 -8.82
CA VAL A 127 -14.95 -6.69 -8.39
C VAL A 127 -15.74 -6.08 -9.56
N SER A 128 -16.77 -5.30 -9.22
CA SER A 128 -17.55 -4.52 -10.19
C SER A 128 -17.62 -3.05 -9.76
N ALA A 129 -17.96 -2.17 -10.70
CA ALA A 129 -18.20 -0.75 -10.40
C ALA A 129 -19.61 -0.50 -9.81
N ASP A 130 -20.53 -1.43 -10.03
CA ASP A 130 -21.92 -1.33 -9.62
C ASP A 130 -22.47 -2.68 -9.10
N LYS A 131 -23.78 -2.77 -8.94
CA LYS A 131 -24.47 -3.95 -8.40
C LYS A 131 -24.93 -4.95 -9.46
N ASP A 132 -24.63 -4.72 -10.74
CA ASP A 132 -25.01 -5.64 -11.81
C ASP A 132 -23.96 -6.76 -11.93
N GLU A 133 -24.40 -8.00 -11.80
CA GLU A 133 -23.54 -9.18 -11.89
C GLU A 133 -22.88 -9.33 -13.27
N ALA A 134 -23.45 -8.73 -14.33
CA ALA A 134 -22.86 -8.73 -15.65
C ALA A 134 -21.59 -7.87 -15.75
N HIS A 135 -21.36 -6.97 -14.79
CA HIS A 135 -20.27 -5.99 -14.83
C HIS A 135 -19.07 -6.37 -13.95
N TYR A 136 -18.98 -7.61 -13.50
CA TYR A 136 -17.74 -8.06 -12.86
C TYR A 136 -16.58 -8.07 -13.84
N GLY A 137 -15.47 -7.47 -13.42
CA GLY A 137 -14.22 -7.53 -14.15
C GLY A 137 -13.58 -8.91 -14.16
N GLU A 138 -12.34 -8.97 -14.60
CA GLU A 138 -11.54 -10.20 -14.63
C GLU A 138 -11.41 -10.83 -13.24
N THR A 139 -11.55 -12.16 -13.17
CA THR A 139 -11.30 -12.91 -11.95
C THR A 139 -9.80 -12.92 -11.62
N LYS A 140 -9.47 -12.48 -10.42
CA LYS A 140 -8.12 -12.46 -9.86
C LYS A 140 -7.97 -13.57 -8.84
N THR A 141 -6.72 -13.91 -8.53
CA THR A 141 -6.40 -14.90 -7.48
C THR A 141 -5.58 -14.24 -6.37
N TYR A 142 -5.81 -14.68 -5.16
CA TYR A 142 -5.02 -14.36 -4.00
C TYR A 142 -4.73 -15.62 -3.20
N THR A 143 -3.46 -15.89 -2.93
CA THR A 143 -3.07 -17.03 -2.08
C THR A 143 -2.55 -16.52 -0.77
N THR A 144 -3.27 -16.81 0.31
CA THR A 144 -2.76 -16.58 1.66
C THR A 144 -1.55 -17.48 1.86
N GLN A 145 -0.45 -16.89 2.31
CA GLN A 145 0.71 -17.67 2.71
C GLN A 145 0.46 -18.35 4.05
N THR A 146 1.37 -19.22 4.46
CA THR A 146 1.28 -19.84 5.79
C THR A 146 1.31 -18.76 6.87
N PHE A 147 0.32 -18.81 7.76
CA PHE A 147 0.26 -17.97 8.95
C PHE A 147 -0.28 -18.74 10.16
N GLY A 148 0.08 -18.27 11.34
CA GLY A 148 -0.28 -18.80 12.64
C GLY A 148 0.68 -18.28 13.71
N LYS A 149 0.29 -18.32 14.98
CA LYS A 149 1.01 -17.64 16.06
C LYS A 149 2.53 -17.91 16.09
N ASP A 150 2.93 -19.16 15.81
CA ASP A 150 4.31 -19.63 15.88
C ASP A 150 4.91 -19.93 14.50
N GLU A 151 4.18 -19.60 13.43
CA GLU A 151 4.64 -19.84 12.06
C GLU A 151 5.60 -18.73 11.62
N PRO A 152 6.72 -19.07 10.98
CA PRO A 152 7.60 -18.08 10.37
C PRO A 152 6.90 -17.45 9.16
N TYR A 153 7.16 -16.17 8.93
CA TYR A 153 6.64 -15.46 7.77
C TYR A 153 7.68 -14.48 7.23
N THR A 154 7.48 -14.06 5.99
CA THR A 154 8.33 -13.12 5.30
C THR A 154 7.48 -11.95 4.82
N PHE A 155 7.96 -10.74 4.99
CA PHE A 155 7.38 -9.56 4.36
C PHE A 155 8.47 -8.76 3.63
N LEU A 156 8.04 -8.03 2.61
CA LEU A 156 8.92 -7.18 1.81
C LEU A 156 8.83 -5.75 2.34
N VAL A 157 9.94 -5.04 2.37
CA VAL A 157 9.99 -3.63 2.78
C VAL A 157 10.63 -2.82 1.67
N PHE A 158 9.96 -1.76 1.25
CA PHE A 158 10.46 -0.80 0.28
C PHE A 158 10.22 0.62 0.77
N GLY A 159 11.11 1.52 0.46
CA GLY A 159 10.95 2.95 0.64
C GLY A 159 11.04 3.67 -0.70
N ASP A 160 10.42 4.83 -0.76
CA ASP A 160 10.61 5.82 -1.81
C ASP A 160 10.40 5.31 -3.25
N PRO A 161 9.27 4.67 -3.59
CA PRO A 161 8.96 4.38 -4.98
C PRO A 161 8.88 5.65 -5.83
N GLN A 162 8.40 6.74 -5.25
CA GLN A 162 8.34 8.09 -5.80
C GLN A 162 7.91 8.16 -7.27
N ILE A 163 6.77 7.53 -7.59
CA ILE A 163 6.20 7.58 -8.93
C ILE A 163 5.99 9.03 -9.36
N GLY A 164 6.48 9.40 -10.54
CA GLY A 164 6.54 10.77 -11.06
C GLY A 164 7.92 11.42 -10.96
N CYS A 165 8.86 10.79 -10.27
CA CYS A 165 10.23 11.32 -10.05
C CYS A 165 11.03 11.48 -11.34
N SER A 166 10.91 10.52 -12.28
CA SER A 166 11.60 10.59 -13.57
C SER A 166 10.97 11.60 -14.54
N GLY A 167 9.73 12.02 -14.27
CA GLY A 167 8.91 12.81 -15.17
C GLY A 167 8.10 11.96 -16.17
N SER A 168 8.15 10.64 -16.05
CA SER A 168 7.37 9.68 -16.83
C SER A 168 6.73 8.66 -15.88
N ILE A 169 5.42 8.73 -15.72
CA ILE A 169 4.65 7.81 -14.87
C ILE A 169 4.82 6.36 -15.34
N ASP A 170 4.82 6.14 -16.64
CA ASP A 170 4.94 4.80 -17.24
C ASP A 170 6.31 4.17 -16.94
N ASP A 171 7.40 4.95 -17.08
CA ASP A 171 8.75 4.47 -16.78
C ASP A 171 8.89 4.14 -15.29
N ASP A 172 8.36 4.99 -14.40
CA ASP A 172 8.41 4.79 -12.96
C ASP A 172 7.54 3.61 -12.53
N ASN A 173 6.32 3.46 -13.08
CA ASN A 173 5.48 2.28 -12.87
C ASN A 173 6.17 1.00 -13.36
N GLY A 174 6.79 1.04 -14.54
CA GLY A 174 7.59 -0.06 -15.07
C GLY A 174 8.75 -0.44 -14.14
N GLY A 175 9.46 0.55 -13.60
CA GLY A 175 10.53 0.38 -12.61
C GLY A 175 10.03 -0.25 -11.31
N TRP A 176 8.91 0.26 -10.79
CA TRP A 176 8.25 -0.27 -9.60
C TRP A 176 7.79 -1.72 -9.78
N THR A 177 7.05 -2.00 -10.86
CA THR A 177 6.60 -3.35 -11.21
C THR A 177 7.76 -4.32 -11.33
N ASN A 178 8.85 -3.90 -11.98
CA ASN A 178 10.06 -4.72 -12.13
C ASN A 178 10.74 -4.98 -10.78
N THR A 179 10.80 -4.00 -9.90
CA THR A 179 11.32 -4.13 -8.52
C THR A 179 10.53 -5.17 -7.74
N LEU A 180 9.20 -5.10 -7.78
CA LEU A 180 8.32 -6.09 -7.14
C LEU A 180 8.53 -7.51 -7.72
N ASN A 181 8.66 -7.63 -9.05
CA ASN A 181 8.94 -8.92 -9.69
C ASN A 181 10.26 -9.54 -9.21
N HIS A 182 11.31 -8.74 -9.13
CA HIS A 182 12.61 -9.23 -8.63
C HIS A 182 12.56 -9.64 -7.16
N ALA A 183 11.87 -8.87 -6.33
CA ALA A 183 11.70 -9.18 -4.92
C ALA A 183 10.91 -10.47 -4.71
N LEU A 184 9.78 -10.63 -5.42
CA LEU A 184 8.95 -11.84 -5.35
C LEU A 184 9.67 -13.07 -5.95
N ALA A 185 10.54 -12.88 -6.94
CA ALA A 185 11.40 -13.97 -7.40
C ALA A 185 12.39 -14.47 -6.33
N LYS A 186 12.77 -13.60 -5.37
CA LYS A 186 13.62 -13.96 -4.22
C LYS A 186 12.84 -14.46 -3.01
N ALA A 187 11.63 -13.92 -2.82
CA ALA A 187 10.75 -14.24 -1.71
C ALA A 187 9.33 -14.57 -2.22
N PRO A 188 9.15 -15.70 -2.94
CA PRO A 188 7.87 -16.02 -3.59
C PRO A 188 6.72 -16.30 -2.63
N THR A 189 7.05 -16.51 -1.36
CA THR A 189 6.08 -16.74 -0.28
C THR A 189 5.98 -15.54 0.67
N ALA A 190 6.28 -14.33 0.19
CA ALA A 190 6.07 -13.12 0.98
C ALA A 190 4.58 -12.99 1.36
N ASN A 191 4.31 -12.73 2.63
CA ASN A 191 2.98 -12.63 3.18
C ASN A 191 2.33 -11.27 2.90
N PHE A 192 3.14 -10.21 2.91
CA PHE A 192 2.71 -8.84 2.60
C PHE A 192 3.88 -7.96 2.19
N LEU A 193 3.55 -6.80 1.64
CA LEU A 193 4.45 -5.72 1.30
C LEU A 193 4.26 -4.56 2.28
N PHE A 194 5.35 -3.98 2.77
CA PHE A 194 5.34 -2.76 3.54
C PHE A 194 6.07 -1.64 2.77
N SER A 195 5.33 -0.64 2.32
CA SER A 195 5.87 0.56 1.66
C SER A 195 6.05 1.66 2.70
N MET A 196 7.31 2.06 2.91
CA MET A 196 7.76 2.97 3.97
C MET A 196 7.70 4.44 3.55
N GLY A 197 6.58 4.84 2.97
CA GLY A 197 6.34 6.22 2.55
C GLY A 197 6.87 6.56 1.16
N ASP A 198 6.57 7.79 0.75
CA ASP A 198 6.95 8.39 -0.53
C ASP A 198 6.55 7.52 -1.73
N GLN A 199 5.27 7.09 -1.76
CA GLN A 199 4.70 6.32 -2.86
C GLN A 199 4.72 7.10 -4.17
N ILE A 200 4.53 8.41 -4.08
CA ILE A 200 4.46 9.37 -5.18
C ILE A 200 5.51 10.47 -5.03
N ASN A 201 5.71 11.27 -6.07
CA ASN A 201 6.66 12.39 -6.08
C ASN A 201 6.00 13.77 -6.01
N ALA A 202 4.78 13.87 -5.48
CA ALA A 202 4.00 15.10 -5.52
C ALA A 202 4.49 16.25 -4.61
N TYR A 203 5.46 16.01 -3.73
CA TYR A 203 5.93 16.93 -2.69
C TYR A 203 6.12 18.41 -3.14
N TYR A 204 6.60 18.64 -4.34
CA TYR A 204 6.88 19.99 -4.85
C TYR A 204 5.71 20.62 -5.61
N LYS A 205 4.54 19.98 -5.65
CA LYS A 205 3.40 20.33 -6.50
C LYS A 205 2.22 20.80 -5.65
N TYR A 206 2.46 21.77 -4.76
CA TYR A 206 1.43 22.28 -3.82
C TYR A 206 0.28 23.07 -4.48
N ASP A 207 0.23 23.15 -5.80
CA ASP A 207 -0.79 23.87 -6.51
C ASP A 207 -1.99 22.95 -6.82
N THR A 208 -3.18 23.34 -6.37
CA THR A 208 -4.43 22.63 -6.67
C THR A 208 -4.68 22.42 -8.17
N SER A 209 -4.05 23.20 -9.03
CA SER A 209 -4.08 23.00 -10.49
C SER A 209 -3.39 21.70 -10.94
N ASN A 210 -2.58 21.07 -10.08
CA ASN A 210 -1.84 19.84 -10.38
C ASN A 210 -2.49 18.56 -9.79
N LEU A 211 -3.73 18.64 -9.29
CA LEU A 211 -4.41 17.50 -8.69
C LEU A 211 -4.46 16.28 -9.63
N SER A 212 -4.76 16.48 -10.91
CA SER A 212 -4.79 15.39 -11.89
C SER A 212 -3.43 14.67 -11.99
N GLN A 213 -2.33 15.40 -11.92
CA GLN A 213 -1.00 14.81 -11.97
C GLN A 213 -0.67 14.01 -10.70
N VAL A 214 -1.10 14.48 -9.53
CA VAL A 214 -0.95 13.74 -8.28
C VAL A 214 -1.73 12.43 -8.32
N GLU A 215 -2.95 12.47 -8.85
CA GLU A 215 -3.78 11.26 -9.05
C GLU A 215 -3.16 10.30 -10.06
N GLU A 216 -2.55 10.79 -11.14
CA GLU A 216 -1.80 9.98 -12.10
C GLU A 216 -0.59 9.28 -11.45
N GLU A 217 0.10 9.95 -10.53
CA GLU A 217 1.21 9.37 -9.77
C GLU A 217 0.72 8.23 -8.86
N TYR A 218 -0.41 8.41 -8.16
CA TYR A 218 -1.04 7.32 -7.39
C TYR A 218 -1.52 6.18 -8.30
N ASP A 219 -2.15 6.49 -9.42
CA ASP A 219 -2.54 5.46 -10.40
C ASP A 219 -1.31 4.66 -10.86
N GLY A 220 -0.19 5.33 -11.12
CA GLY A 220 1.07 4.67 -11.48
C GLY A 220 1.60 3.73 -10.38
N PHE A 221 1.51 4.12 -9.11
CA PHE A 221 1.89 3.27 -7.98
C PHE A 221 0.96 2.05 -7.84
N LEU A 222 -0.36 2.29 -7.90
CA LEU A 222 -1.39 1.29 -7.64
C LEU A 222 -1.57 0.29 -8.79
N ASN A 223 -1.17 0.64 -10.01
CA ASN A 223 -1.30 -0.23 -11.19
C ASN A 223 -0.29 -1.37 -11.26
N ALA A 224 0.61 -1.50 -10.28
CA ALA A 224 1.49 -2.66 -10.19
C ALA A 224 0.66 -3.94 -9.99
N PRO A 225 0.67 -4.90 -10.95
CA PRO A 225 -0.24 -6.04 -10.90
C PRO A 225 -0.05 -6.94 -9.68
N GLN A 226 1.12 -6.90 -9.04
CA GLN A 226 1.41 -7.63 -7.81
C GLN A 226 0.52 -7.19 -6.63
N LEU A 227 0.07 -5.94 -6.62
CA LEU A 227 -0.78 -5.40 -5.55
C LEU A 227 -2.20 -5.98 -5.57
N THR A 228 -2.59 -6.69 -6.62
CA THR A 228 -3.85 -7.44 -6.66
C THR A 228 -3.80 -8.76 -5.87
N GLN A 229 -2.62 -9.21 -5.44
CA GLN A 229 -2.42 -10.51 -4.81
C GLN A 229 -1.38 -10.50 -3.67
N LEU A 230 -0.82 -9.34 -3.35
CA LEU A 230 0.11 -9.14 -2.24
C LEU A 230 -0.41 -8.00 -1.36
N PRO A 231 -0.90 -8.31 -0.14
CA PRO A 231 -1.41 -7.28 0.75
C PRO A 231 -0.38 -6.19 1.04
N LEU A 232 -0.78 -4.94 0.91
CA LEU A 232 0.04 -3.75 1.05
C LEU A 232 -0.26 -3.05 2.37
N ALA A 233 0.74 -2.89 3.22
CA ALA A 233 0.78 -1.90 4.30
C ALA A 233 1.56 -0.69 3.80
N THR A 234 1.11 0.52 4.11
CA THR A 234 1.80 1.76 3.71
C THR A 234 2.04 2.66 4.89
N GLU A 235 3.06 3.46 4.79
CA GLU A 235 3.40 4.58 5.65
C GLU A 235 3.22 5.88 4.89
N LEU A 236 2.83 6.95 5.56
CA LEU A 236 2.74 8.27 4.94
C LEU A 236 4.13 8.89 4.90
N GLY A 237 4.68 9.10 3.70
CA GLY A 237 5.92 9.84 3.50
C GLY A 237 5.71 11.34 3.34
N ASN A 238 6.79 12.11 3.32
CA ASN A 238 6.71 13.56 3.14
C ASN A 238 6.25 13.95 1.72
N HIS A 239 6.48 13.13 0.73
CA HIS A 239 5.97 13.34 -0.62
C HIS A 239 4.46 13.06 -0.72
N ASP A 240 3.95 12.07 -0.01
CA ASP A 240 2.53 11.75 0.02
C ASP A 240 1.70 12.81 0.74
N CYS A 241 2.24 13.43 1.79
CA CYS A 241 1.56 14.48 2.54
C CYS A 241 1.72 15.88 1.95
N GLY A 242 2.59 16.04 0.95
CA GLY A 242 2.99 17.34 0.43
C GLY A 242 1.88 18.13 -0.25
N TYR A 243 0.82 17.48 -0.69
CA TYR A 243 -0.32 18.13 -1.34
C TYR A 243 -1.55 18.18 -0.44
N ASN A 244 -1.99 17.03 0.01
CA ASN A 244 -3.17 16.88 0.87
C ASN A 244 -3.18 15.44 1.42
N THR A 245 -3.08 15.29 2.73
CA THR A 245 -3.11 13.97 3.39
C THR A 245 -4.40 13.21 3.12
N ALA A 246 -5.53 13.91 2.87
CA ALA A 246 -6.78 13.28 2.46
C ALA A 246 -6.67 12.45 1.18
N LEU A 247 -5.76 12.80 0.25
CA LEU A 247 -5.52 12.01 -0.96
C LEU A 247 -4.92 10.65 -0.60
N TYR A 248 -3.96 10.61 0.31
CA TYR A 248 -3.40 9.36 0.80
C TYR A 248 -4.49 8.43 1.37
N GLY A 249 -5.37 8.93 2.24
CA GLY A 249 -6.51 8.19 2.78
C GLY A 249 -7.54 7.75 1.73
N GLN A 250 -7.61 8.43 0.57
CA GLN A 250 -8.43 7.99 -0.56
C GLN A 250 -7.82 6.78 -1.29
N HIS A 251 -6.50 6.61 -1.25
CA HIS A 251 -5.82 5.55 -2.00
C HIS A 251 -5.57 4.30 -1.16
N PHE A 252 -5.38 4.43 0.14
CA PHE A 252 -5.08 3.30 1.00
C PHE A 252 -6.19 3.05 2.02
N THR A 253 -6.49 1.77 2.28
CA THR A 253 -7.43 1.34 3.30
C THR A 253 -6.66 0.58 4.37
N LEU A 254 -6.28 1.32 5.41
CA LEU A 254 -5.46 0.80 6.49
C LEU A 254 -6.33 0.41 7.69
N PRO A 255 -5.97 -0.63 8.44
CA PRO A 255 -6.76 -1.08 9.59
C PRO A 255 -6.45 -0.26 10.84
N ASN A 256 -7.41 -0.19 11.75
CA ASN A 256 -7.22 0.37 13.10
C ASN A 256 -6.56 1.77 13.11
N ILE A 257 -6.90 2.61 12.13
CA ILE A 257 -6.42 4.00 12.11
C ILE A 257 -6.97 4.71 13.33
N SER A 258 -6.09 5.42 14.02
CA SER A 258 -6.46 6.25 15.16
C SER A 258 -7.11 7.55 14.72
N GLU A 259 -8.33 7.79 15.18
CA GLU A 259 -8.98 9.10 15.04
C GLU A 259 -8.47 10.14 16.06
N LYS A 260 -7.58 9.69 16.96
CA LYS A 260 -7.12 10.50 18.11
C LYS A 260 -5.64 10.85 18.03
N TYR A 261 -4.82 9.99 17.47
CA TYR A 261 -3.37 10.09 17.48
C TYR A 261 -2.79 10.11 16.08
N GLY A 262 -1.71 10.85 15.90
CA GLY A 262 -1.03 10.96 14.63
C GLY A 262 -1.81 11.75 13.57
N GLN A 263 -2.84 12.50 13.98
CA GLN A 263 -3.59 13.36 13.06
C GLN A 263 -2.73 14.56 12.67
N VAL A 264 -2.65 14.85 11.37
CA VAL A 264 -1.97 16.05 10.90
C VAL A 264 -2.80 17.26 11.29
N SER A 265 -2.23 18.12 12.14
CA SER A 265 -2.78 19.43 12.40
C SER A 265 -2.15 20.44 11.42
N GLY A 266 -2.91 21.47 11.02
CA GLY A 266 -2.54 22.48 10.04
C GLY A 266 -1.17 23.16 10.20
N ASP A 267 -0.40 22.86 11.23
CA ASP A 267 0.92 23.43 11.51
C ASP A 267 2.09 22.46 11.27
N ALA A 268 1.84 21.24 10.79
CA ALA A 268 2.85 20.16 10.74
C ALA A 268 4.03 20.49 9.80
N TYR A 269 3.80 21.28 8.75
CA TYR A 269 4.85 21.70 7.78
C TYR A 269 4.88 23.22 7.52
N GLY A 270 4.62 24.04 8.54
CA GLY A 270 4.67 25.49 8.41
C GLY A 270 3.50 26.10 7.63
N ASP A 271 3.68 27.30 7.07
CA ASP A 271 2.64 28.11 6.42
C ASP A 271 1.87 27.45 5.25
N ASN A 272 2.21 26.21 4.89
CA ASN A 272 1.62 25.45 3.80
C ASN A 272 0.83 24.21 4.29
N ALA A 273 0.59 24.08 5.58
CA ALA A 273 -0.21 23.02 6.13
C ALA A 273 -1.64 23.11 5.60
N VAL A 274 -2.04 22.13 4.83
CA VAL A 274 -3.34 22.08 4.19
C VAL A 274 -4.40 21.61 5.19
N ASP A 275 -5.56 22.17 5.03
CA ASP A 275 -6.76 22.08 5.85
C ASP A 275 -7.00 20.70 6.47
N SER A 276 -7.20 20.67 7.78
CA SER A 276 -7.18 19.52 8.68
C SER A 276 -8.41 18.60 8.62
N GLU A 277 -9.10 18.54 7.51
CA GLU A 277 -10.22 17.59 7.33
C GLU A 277 -9.79 16.24 6.74
N SER A 278 -8.51 15.88 6.85
CA SER A 278 -8.01 14.63 6.29
C SER A 278 -8.43 13.44 7.15
N THR A 279 -9.19 12.55 6.58
CA THR A 279 -9.54 11.26 7.16
C THR A 279 -8.62 10.19 6.59
N GLY A 280 -7.89 9.50 7.43
CA GLY A 280 -7.11 8.33 7.03
C GLY A 280 -5.59 8.46 7.15
N ASP A 281 -5.10 9.47 7.84
CA ASP A 281 -3.69 9.79 8.05
C ASP A 281 -3.21 9.69 9.51
N GLY A 282 -4.00 9.10 10.40
CA GLY A 282 -3.60 8.86 11.78
C GLY A 282 -2.59 7.71 11.93
N ASP A 283 -2.02 7.60 13.13
CA ASP A 283 -1.28 6.41 13.50
C ASP A 283 -2.17 5.18 13.36
N TYR A 284 -1.63 4.05 12.89
CA TYR A 284 -2.43 2.84 12.76
C TYR A 284 -1.65 1.60 13.19
N TYR A 285 -2.35 0.49 13.38
CA TYR A 285 -1.69 -0.77 13.71
C TYR A 285 -2.40 -1.97 13.08
N PHE A 286 -1.66 -3.05 12.98
CA PHE A 286 -2.16 -4.37 12.64
C PHE A 286 -1.36 -5.46 13.34
N THR A 287 -1.93 -6.64 13.43
CA THR A 287 -1.21 -7.81 13.93
C THR A 287 -0.96 -8.79 12.79
N TYR A 288 0.21 -9.39 12.79
CA TYR A 288 0.52 -10.52 11.91
C TYR A 288 1.24 -11.60 12.71
N ASN A 289 0.65 -12.79 12.78
CA ASN A 289 1.10 -13.88 13.67
C ASN A 289 1.29 -13.37 15.11
N ASN A 290 2.51 -13.42 15.60
CA ASN A 290 2.87 -13.02 16.97
C ASN A 290 3.56 -11.65 17.02
N THR A 291 3.27 -10.80 16.04
CA THR A 291 3.87 -9.48 15.87
C THR A 291 2.81 -8.39 15.81
N LEU A 292 2.97 -7.35 16.56
CA LEU A 292 2.21 -6.10 16.48
C LEU A 292 3.03 -5.08 15.68
N TYR A 293 2.48 -4.59 14.59
CA TYR A 293 3.01 -3.50 13.78
C TYR A 293 2.28 -2.22 14.15
N MET A 294 3.01 -1.20 14.55
CA MET A 294 2.52 0.12 14.87
C MET A 294 3.19 1.12 13.95
N VAL A 295 2.39 1.77 13.13
CA VAL A 295 2.84 2.70 12.10
C VAL A 295 2.49 4.11 12.53
N LEU A 296 3.49 4.97 12.61
CA LEU A 296 3.34 6.34 13.08
C LEU A 296 3.29 7.29 11.90
N ASN A 297 2.31 8.17 11.91
CA ASN A 297 2.28 9.29 10.97
C ASN A 297 3.22 10.39 11.46
N THR A 298 4.48 10.35 11.04
CA THR A 298 5.50 11.33 11.45
C THR A 298 5.31 12.72 10.85
N SER A 299 4.31 12.93 9.99
CA SER A 299 3.84 14.27 9.62
C SER A 299 3.15 14.98 10.78
N CYS A 300 2.62 14.23 11.74
CA CYS A 300 2.25 14.74 13.06
C CYS A 300 3.51 14.85 13.93
N LEU A 301 3.83 16.05 14.40
CA LEU A 301 5.03 16.29 15.20
C LEU A 301 4.82 16.09 16.71
N SER A 302 3.68 15.57 17.13
CA SER A 302 3.32 15.37 18.54
C SER A 302 3.87 14.06 19.08
N ILE A 303 5.10 14.09 19.60
CA ILE A 303 5.72 12.94 20.29
C ILE A 303 4.82 12.41 21.43
N ALA A 304 4.06 13.27 22.08
CA ALA A 304 3.16 12.87 23.17
C ALA A 304 1.99 12.03 22.67
N GLU A 305 1.44 12.34 21.48
CA GLU A 305 0.38 11.55 20.83
C GLU A 305 0.90 10.19 20.41
N HIS A 306 2.02 10.13 19.69
CA HIS A 306 2.63 8.87 19.27
C HIS A 306 2.95 7.98 20.45
N LYS A 307 3.49 8.55 21.54
CA LYS A 307 3.75 7.80 22.77
C LYS A 307 2.46 7.22 23.36
N ALA A 308 1.39 8.01 23.43
CA ALA A 308 0.11 7.55 23.97
C ALA A 308 -0.49 6.46 23.07
N PHE A 309 -0.43 6.61 21.74
CA PHE A 309 -0.83 5.58 20.79
C PHE A 309 -0.10 4.26 21.02
N LEU A 310 1.23 4.30 21.11
CA LEU A 310 2.04 3.10 21.35
C LEU A 310 1.67 2.42 22.67
N GLU A 311 1.53 3.19 23.77
CA GLU A 311 1.19 2.66 25.08
C GLU A 311 -0.21 2.01 25.09
N GLU A 312 -1.22 2.68 24.54
CA GLU A 312 -2.59 2.16 24.47
C GLU A 312 -2.67 0.93 23.57
N THR A 313 -2.00 0.96 22.41
CA THR A 313 -2.00 -0.15 21.45
C THR A 313 -1.29 -1.39 22.01
N ILE A 314 -0.16 -1.23 22.67
CA ILE A 314 0.55 -2.34 23.34
C ILE A 314 -0.31 -2.94 24.45
N GLN A 315 -0.99 -2.10 25.24
CA GLN A 315 -1.87 -2.56 26.30
C GLN A 315 -3.08 -3.34 25.75
N ALA A 316 -3.60 -2.92 24.60
CA ALA A 316 -4.72 -3.59 23.92
C ALA A 316 -4.32 -4.94 23.28
N ASN A 317 -3.02 -5.15 23.05
CA ASN A 317 -2.48 -6.36 22.38
C ASN A 317 -1.46 -7.09 23.29
N PRO A 318 -1.86 -7.59 24.46
CA PRO A 318 -0.91 -8.13 25.46
C PRO A 318 -0.28 -9.47 25.04
N ASP A 319 -0.92 -10.20 24.12
CA ASP A 319 -0.53 -11.58 23.78
C ASP A 319 0.53 -11.65 22.64
N VAL A 320 0.91 -10.52 22.06
CA VAL A 320 1.96 -10.48 21.03
C VAL A 320 3.36 -10.43 21.66
N THR A 321 4.28 -11.17 21.06
CA THR A 321 5.68 -11.19 21.52
C THR A 321 6.48 -10.05 20.90
N TRP A 322 6.34 -9.86 19.60
CA TRP A 322 7.13 -8.89 18.85
C TRP A 322 6.36 -7.60 18.62
N LYS A 323 7.09 -6.51 18.65
CA LYS A 323 6.56 -5.18 18.37
C LYS A 323 7.47 -4.50 17.37
N VAL A 324 6.90 -4.09 16.26
CA VAL A 324 7.56 -3.32 15.20
C VAL A 324 6.94 -1.94 15.21
N VAL A 325 7.77 -0.91 15.19
CA VAL A 325 7.36 0.49 15.07
C VAL A 325 8.06 1.07 13.86
N SER A 326 7.34 1.76 13.03
CA SER A 326 7.83 2.46 11.84
C SER A 326 7.30 3.88 11.81
#